data_a1c2385dd930da2bb5ff469c3bd03ede
#
_entry.id   a1c2385dd930da2bb5ff469c3bd03ede
#
_cell.length_a   1.000
_cell.length_b   1.000
_cell.length_c   1.000
_cell.angle_alpha   90.00
_cell.angle_beta   90.00
_cell.angle_gamma   90.00
#
_symmetry.space_group_name_H-M   'P 1'
#
loop_
_entity.id
_entity.type
_entity.pdbx_description
1 polymer ?
#
loop_
_entity_poly.entity_id
_entity_poly.type
_entity_poly.pdbx_seq_one_letter_code
_entity_poly.pdbx_strand_id
1 'polypeptide(L)'
;MAAQNPTKAKFVKTQGTQLSVSKTTTLDPAASGLEFADLSVTIKQPQFQGGQSDEIEVTTLASEAKEFTVGLADNGTFSMSGNWKADDEAQIVLRTARDDGEPRAFKSVFKDGTSSEFLGLVTQFTWDAAPNGTVNGTFNVRITGKVSFTVPPVTP
;
A
#
# COMPACT_ATOMS: atom_id res chain seq x y z
N MET A 1 22.33 -18.53 -31.25
CA MET A 1 21.29 -17.79 -30.51
C MET A 1 20.96 -18.53 -29.24
N ALA A 2 21.19 -17.88 -28.10
CA ALA A 2 20.88 -18.52 -26.82
C ALA A 2 19.37 -18.70 -26.68
N ALA A 3 18.97 -19.93 -26.33
CA ALA A 3 17.58 -20.19 -26.05
C ALA A 3 17.17 -19.47 -24.75
N GLN A 4 16.17 -18.63 -24.83
CA GLN A 4 15.58 -18.04 -23.62
C GLN A 4 14.83 -19.14 -22.87
N ASN A 5 14.92 -19.12 -21.56
CA ASN A 5 14.14 -20.02 -20.72
C ASN A 5 12.81 -19.33 -20.37
N PRO A 6 11.75 -19.52 -21.17
CA PRO A 6 10.49 -18.83 -20.95
C PRO A 6 9.75 -19.33 -19.70
N THR A 7 10.19 -20.44 -19.13
CA THR A 7 9.52 -21.06 -17.98
C THR A 7 10.15 -20.64 -16.65
N LYS A 8 11.21 -19.86 -16.67
CA LYS A 8 11.83 -19.43 -15.42
C LYS A 8 10.88 -18.51 -14.67
N ALA A 9 10.58 -18.85 -13.44
CA ALA A 9 9.67 -18.08 -12.61
C ALA A 9 10.23 -16.69 -12.32
N LYS A 10 9.36 -15.70 -12.39
CA LYS A 10 9.66 -14.31 -12.01
C LYS A 10 9.01 -14.03 -10.67
N PHE A 11 9.75 -13.45 -9.75
CA PHE A 11 9.23 -13.16 -8.42
C PHE A 11 10.06 -12.08 -7.76
N VAL A 12 9.48 -11.48 -6.72
CA VAL A 12 10.16 -10.54 -5.84
C VAL A 12 10.18 -11.13 -4.44
N LYS A 13 11.34 -11.18 -3.82
CA LYS A 13 11.47 -11.64 -2.44
C LYS A 13 10.94 -10.59 -1.49
N THR A 14 10.24 -11.02 -0.46
CA THR A 14 9.73 -10.14 0.61
C THR A 14 10.87 -9.54 1.41
N GLN A 15 11.92 -10.29 1.65
CA GLN A 15 13.07 -9.82 2.41
C GLN A 15 13.73 -8.62 1.71
N GLY A 16 13.98 -7.55 2.46
CA GLY A 16 14.52 -6.32 1.90
C GLY A 16 13.47 -5.31 1.46
N THR A 17 12.18 -5.63 1.59
CA THR A 17 11.11 -4.68 1.35
C THR A 17 11.16 -3.58 2.41
N GLN A 18 11.08 -2.33 1.97
CA GLN A 18 11.02 -1.17 2.85
C GLN A 18 9.63 -0.57 2.80
N LEU A 19 9.10 -0.25 3.96
CA LEU A 19 7.79 0.37 4.10
C LEU A 19 7.92 1.59 4.99
N SER A 20 7.36 2.72 4.57
CA SER A 20 7.45 3.96 5.33
C SER A 20 6.17 4.77 5.22
N VAL A 21 5.96 5.64 6.19
CA VAL A 21 4.82 6.55 6.26
C VAL A 21 5.34 7.97 6.49
N SER A 22 4.72 8.97 5.86
CA SER A 22 5.13 10.36 6.08
C SER A 22 4.78 10.80 7.51
N LYS A 23 5.70 11.53 8.14
CA LYS A 23 5.51 12.02 9.50
C LYS A 23 4.47 13.14 9.59
N THR A 24 4.27 13.86 8.49
CA THR A 24 3.34 14.98 8.41
C THR A 24 2.23 14.68 7.41
N THR A 25 1.13 15.41 7.54
CA THR A 25 0.03 15.31 6.58
C THR A 25 0.45 15.83 5.22
N THR A 26 -0.08 15.20 4.17
CA THR A 26 0.16 15.66 2.80
C THR A 26 -1.01 15.27 1.92
N LEU A 27 -1.22 16.04 0.87
CA LEU A 27 -2.17 15.72 -0.19
C LEU A 27 -1.47 15.20 -1.45
N ASP A 28 -0.14 15.15 -1.44
CA ASP A 28 0.65 14.67 -2.56
C ASP A 28 1.71 13.68 -2.04
N PRO A 29 1.62 12.38 -2.38
CA PRO A 29 2.59 11.42 -1.90
C PRO A 29 4.00 11.62 -2.49
N ALA A 30 4.11 12.37 -3.56
CA ALA A 30 5.39 12.68 -4.20
C ALA A 30 5.92 14.07 -3.82
N ALA A 31 5.31 14.75 -2.85
CA ALA A 31 5.73 16.09 -2.45
C ALA A 31 7.17 16.07 -1.93
N SER A 32 7.93 17.12 -2.29
CA SER A 32 9.28 17.28 -1.80
C SER A 32 9.28 17.74 -0.33
N GLY A 33 10.32 17.37 0.41
CA GLY A 33 10.47 17.76 1.80
C GLY A 33 9.72 16.90 2.80
N LEU A 34 9.09 15.82 2.35
CA LEU A 34 8.44 14.87 3.26
C LEU A 34 9.48 14.05 3.99
N GLU A 35 9.33 13.97 5.30
CA GLU A 35 10.09 13.04 6.13
C GLU A 35 9.27 11.79 6.37
N PHE A 36 9.91 10.63 6.29
CA PHE A 36 9.25 9.35 6.44
C PHE A 36 9.74 8.63 7.67
N ALA A 37 8.82 7.97 8.36
CA ALA A 37 9.12 7.06 9.46
C ALA A 37 9.14 5.63 8.91
N ASP A 38 10.12 4.84 9.33
CA ASP A 38 10.32 3.49 8.83
C ASP A 38 9.40 2.51 9.55
N LEU A 39 8.54 1.83 8.80
CA LEU A 39 7.67 0.77 9.30
C LEU A 39 8.28 -0.61 9.18
N SER A 40 9.39 -0.75 8.45
CA SER A 40 9.97 -2.06 8.13
C SER A 40 10.50 -2.79 9.35
N VAL A 41 10.82 -2.07 10.43
CA VAL A 41 11.38 -2.69 11.64
C VAL A 41 10.31 -3.35 12.52
N THR A 42 9.06 -3.01 12.31
CA THR A 42 7.95 -3.58 13.12
C THR A 42 6.95 -4.37 12.29
N ILE A 43 6.69 -3.98 11.07
CA ILE A 43 5.69 -4.62 10.23
C ILE A 43 6.27 -5.87 9.60
N LYS A 44 5.55 -6.99 9.76
CA LYS A 44 5.95 -8.30 9.21
C LYS A 44 5.25 -8.59 7.90
N GLN A 45 3.99 -8.16 7.77
CA GLN A 45 3.17 -8.51 6.61
C GLN A 45 2.32 -7.31 6.18
N PRO A 46 2.79 -6.54 5.20
CA PRO A 46 1.94 -5.58 4.54
C PRO A 46 1.06 -6.29 3.51
N GLN A 47 -0.18 -5.82 3.36
CA GLN A 47 -1.11 -6.38 2.39
C GLN A 47 -1.85 -5.26 1.68
N PHE A 48 -1.68 -5.19 0.38
CA PHE A 48 -2.41 -4.26 -0.48
C PHE A 48 -3.59 -5.00 -1.11
N GLN A 49 -4.76 -4.42 -0.99
CA GLN A 49 -5.97 -4.95 -1.63
C GLN A 49 -6.60 -3.85 -2.46
N GLY A 50 -6.44 -3.95 -3.78
CA GLY A 50 -7.04 -3.02 -4.72
C GLY A 50 -8.55 -3.12 -4.69
N GLY A 51 -9.20 -1.98 -4.91
CA GLY A 51 -10.64 -1.94 -5.00
C GLY A 51 -11.13 -2.27 -6.41
N GLN A 52 -12.43 -2.28 -6.57
CA GLN A 52 -13.09 -2.52 -7.85
C GLN A 52 -13.64 -1.21 -8.40
N SER A 53 -13.65 -1.10 -9.72
CA SER A 53 -14.41 -0.06 -10.39
C SER A 53 -15.83 -0.54 -10.60
N ASP A 54 -16.79 0.36 -10.48
CA ASP A 54 -18.17 0.05 -10.77
C ASP A 54 -18.35 -0.17 -12.26
N GLU A 55 -19.11 -1.20 -12.64
CA GLU A 55 -19.48 -1.45 -14.02
C GLU A 55 -20.79 -0.72 -14.34
N ILE A 56 -20.82 -0.01 -15.46
CA ILE A 56 -22.00 0.72 -15.91
C ILE A 56 -22.40 0.11 -17.25
N GLU A 57 -23.62 -0.43 -17.33
CA GLU A 57 -24.14 -0.97 -18.57
C GLU A 57 -24.54 0.18 -19.50
N VAL A 58 -24.01 0.17 -20.71
CA VAL A 58 -24.28 1.19 -21.73
C VAL A 58 -24.90 0.58 -23.00
N THR A 59 -25.43 -0.62 -22.89
CA THR A 59 -26.07 -1.34 -24.00
C THR A 59 -27.19 -0.51 -24.63
N THR A 60 -27.21 -0.45 -25.95
CA THR A 60 -28.27 0.25 -26.71
C THR A 60 -28.99 -0.72 -27.63
N LEU A 61 -30.03 -0.24 -28.29
CA LEU A 61 -30.78 -1.04 -29.26
C LEU A 61 -29.93 -1.48 -30.46
N ALA A 62 -28.86 -0.77 -30.74
CA ALA A 62 -27.94 -1.12 -31.82
C ALA A 62 -26.85 -2.11 -31.40
N SER A 63 -26.75 -2.42 -30.10
CA SER A 63 -25.75 -3.33 -29.59
C SER A 63 -26.09 -4.77 -29.92
N GLU A 64 -25.14 -5.55 -30.41
CA GLU A 64 -25.31 -6.98 -30.66
C GLU A 64 -25.05 -7.82 -29.41
N ALA A 65 -24.28 -7.26 -28.45
CA ALA A 65 -23.99 -7.88 -27.18
C ALA A 65 -24.08 -6.81 -26.09
N LYS A 66 -24.06 -7.25 -24.83
CA LYS A 66 -24.03 -6.31 -23.71
C LYS A 66 -22.73 -5.52 -23.70
N GLU A 67 -22.84 -4.22 -23.53
CA GLU A 67 -21.71 -3.31 -23.49
C GLU A 67 -21.64 -2.63 -22.12
N PHE A 68 -20.44 -2.53 -21.58
CA PHE A 68 -20.19 -1.95 -20.26
C PHE A 68 -19.08 -0.93 -20.33
N THR A 69 -19.16 0.07 -19.46
CA THR A 69 -18.04 0.96 -19.16
C THR A 69 -17.80 0.94 -17.66
N VAL A 70 -16.68 1.49 -17.22
CA VAL A 70 -16.35 1.51 -15.80
C VAL A 70 -16.50 2.92 -15.24
N GLY A 71 -16.95 3.00 -13.99
CA GLY A 71 -17.02 4.24 -13.24
C GLY A 71 -15.69 4.59 -12.58
N LEU A 72 -15.73 5.43 -11.56
CA LEU A 72 -14.54 5.79 -10.80
C LEU A 72 -13.95 4.56 -10.10
N ALA A 73 -12.63 4.42 -10.15
CA ALA A 73 -11.95 3.34 -9.49
C ALA A 73 -11.87 3.58 -7.97
N ASP A 74 -12.18 2.55 -7.21
CA ASP A 74 -11.85 2.49 -5.79
C ASP A 74 -10.43 1.91 -5.67
N ASN A 75 -9.52 2.65 -5.08
CA ASN A 75 -8.14 2.21 -4.96
C ASN A 75 -7.89 1.24 -3.81
N GLY A 76 -8.91 0.96 -3.00
CA GLY A 76 -8.89 -0.14 -2.07
C GLY A 76 -8.34 0.20 -0.69
N THR A 77 -7.79 -0.81 -0.06
CA THR A 77 -7.29 -0.74 1.31
C THR A 77 -5.88 -1.29 1.40
N PHE A 78 -5.19 -0.87 2.44
CA PHE A 78 -3.86 -1.38 2.77
C PHE A 78 -3.86 -1.77 4.23
N SER A 79 -3.47 -2.98 4.55
CA SER A 79 -3.37 -3.43 5.93
C SER A 79 -1.93 -3.85 6.24
N MET A 80 -1.53 -3.60 7.47
CA MET A 80 -0.18 -3.90 7.94
C MET A 80 -0.30 -4.64 9.27
N SER A 81 0.35 -5.78 9.37
CA SER A 81 0.42 -6.51 10.62
C SER A 81 1.86 -6.76 11.01
N GLY A 82 2.12 -6.80 12.29
CA GLY A 82 3.46 -7.02 12.79
C GLY A 82 3.53 -6.85 14.29
N ASN A 83 4.70 -6.49 14.78
CA ASN A 83 4.91 -6.27 16.20
C ASN A 83 4.29 -4.93 16.64
N TRP A 84 3.55 -4.97 17.73
CA TRP A 84 3.08 -3.75 18.37
C TRP A 84 4.17 -3.17 19.25
N LYS A 85 4.55 -1.94 18.99
CA LYS A 85 5.53 -1.22 19.79
C LYS A 85 5.06 0.22 19.93
N ALA A 86 4.43 0.55 21.05
CA ALA A 86 3.74 1.82 21.21
C ALA A 86 4.66 3.04 21.16
N ASP A 87 5.92 2.89 21.50
CA ASP A 87 6.90 3.97 21.47
C ASP A 87 7.69 4.05 20.15
N ASP A 88 7.40 3.17 19.19
CA ASP A 88 8.02 3.26 17.87
C ASP A 88 7.52 4.50 17.12
N GLU A 89 8.43 5.24 16.54
CA GLU A 89 8.11 6.51 15.87
C GLU A 89 7.05 6.35 14.78
N ALA A 90 7.20 5.32 13.94
CA ALA A 90 6.26 5.10 12.84
C ALA A 90 4.88 4.72 13.35
N GLN A 91 4.80 3.93 14.42
CA GLN A 91 3.50 3.57 15.01
C GLN A 91 2.84 4.75 15.71
N ILE A 92 3.63 5.65 16.28
CA ILE A 92 3.09 6.90 16.82
C ILE A 92 2.47 7.73 15.70
N VAL A 93 3.15 7.82 14.54
CA VAL A 93 2.61 8.53 13.38
C VAL A 93 1.29 7.90 12.91
N LEU A 94 1.20 6.58 12.85
CA LEU A 94 -0.02 5.89 12.44
C LEU A 94 -1.18 6.17 13.40
N ARG A 95 -0.93 6.13 14.71
CA ARG A 95 -1.97 6.42 15.69
C ARG A 95 -2.42 7.87 15.64
N THR A 96 -1.48 8.80 15.44
CA THR A 96 -1.80 10.22 15.28
C THR A 96 -2.62 10.44 14.01
N ALA A 97 -2.27 9.76 12.92
CA ALA A 97 -3.02 9.87 11.67
C ALA A 97 -4.45 9.37 11.81
N ARG A 98 -4.66 8.34 12.61
CA ARG A 98 -6.02 7.85 12.89
C ARG A 98 -6.81 8.87 13.69
N ASP A 99 -6.19 9.51 14.67
CA ASP A 99 -6.87 10.45 15.55
C ASP A 99 -7.22 11.77 14.86
N ASP A 100 -6.33 12.29 14.00
CA ASP A 100 -6.58 13.55 13.32
C ASP A 100 -7.36 13.38 12.00
N GLY A 101 -7.47 12.15 11.49
CA GLY A 101 -8.21 11.87 10.26
C GLY A 101 -7.57 12.42 9.00
N GLU A 102 -6.34 12.89 9.06
CA GLU A 102 -5.65 13.51 7.93
C GLU A 102 -4.83 12.48 7.14
N PRO A 103 -4.72 12.65 5.81
CA PRO A 103 -3.99 11.69 5.00
C PRO A 103 -2.49 11.75 5.24
N ARG A 104 -1.85 10.60 5.10
CA ARG A 104 -0.40 10.44 5.12
C ARG A 104 0.04 9.74 3.84
N ALA A 105 1.24 10.07 3.39
CA ALA A 105 1.85 9.35 2.27
C ALA A 105 2.47 8.04 2.76
N PHE A 106 2.18 6.97 2.06
CA PHE A 106 2.77 5.66 2.30
C PHE A 106 3.64 5.29 1.11
N LYS A 107 4.80 4.72 1.39
CA LYS A 107 5.74 4.31 0.36
C LYS A 107 6.25 2.92 0.67
N SER A 108 6.19 2.04 -0.32
CA SER A 108 6.80 0.72 -0.24
C SER A 108 7.82 0.56 -1.36
N VAL A 109 8.98 0.02 -1.02
CA VAL A 109 10.05 -0.26 -1.98
C VAL A 109 10.41 -1.73 -1.86
N PHE A 110 10.27 -2.46 -2.96
CA PHE A 110 10.63 -3.86 -3.00
C PHE A 110 12.11 -4.04 -3.30
N LYS A 111 12.60 -5.24 -3.05
CA LYS A 111 14.02 -5.55 -3.22
C LYS A 111 14.53 -5.34 -4.64
N ASP A 112 13.67 -5.50 -5.64
CA ASP A 112 14.02 -5.29 -7.05
C ASP A 112 14.05 -3.81 -7.46
N GLY A 113 13.76 -2.90 -6.55
CA GLY A 113 13.74 -1.46 -6.79
C GLY A 113 12.39 -0.90 -7.22
N THR A 114 11.40 -1.75 -7.47
CA THR A 114 10.05 -1.24 -7.75
C THR A 114 9.44 -0.64 -6.49
N SER A 115 8.67 0.41 -6.65
CA SER A 115 8.07 1.10 -5.51
C SER A 115 6.62 1.47 -5.80
N SER A 116 5.86 1.63 -4.73
CA SER A 116 4.51 2.17 -4.82
C SER A 116 4.34 3.28 -3.79
N GLU A 117 3.58 4.29 -4.18
CA GLU A 117 3.27 5.44 -3.32
C GLU A 117 1.78 5.72 -3.40
N PHE A 118 1.18 6.02 -2.26
CA PHE A 118 -0.24 6.37 -2.20
C PHE A 118 -0.50 7.22 -0.96
N LEU A 119 -1.63 7.91 -0.98
CA LEU A 119 -2.17 8.57 0.21
C LEU A 119 -3.11 7.62 0.91
N GLY A 120 -3.01 7.57 2.22
CA GLY A 120 -3.86 6.70 3.03
C GLY A 120 -4.41 7.41 4.26
N LEU A 121 -5.63 7.03 4.61
CA LEU A 121 -6.28 7.43 5.86
C LEU A 121 -6.22 6.23 6.79
N VAL A 122 -5.60 6.38 7.94
CA VAL A 122 -5.56 5.32 8.94
C VAL A 122 -6.93 5.25 9.60
N THR A 123 -7.63 4.13 9.42
CA THR A 123 -9.00 3.98 9.88
C THR A 123 -9.10 3.24 11.20
N GLN A 124 -8.21 2.28 11.43
CA GLN A 124 -8.28 1.42 12.60
C GLN A 124 -6.91 0.87 12.95
N PHE A 125 -6.65 0.73 14.24
CA PHE A 125 -5.55 -0.10 14.69
C PHE A 125 -6.04 -1.02 15.81
N THR A 126 -5.47 -2.21 15.86
CA THR A 126 -5.78 -3.21 16.89
C THR A 126 -4.48 -3.81 17.39
N TRP A 127 -4.52 -4.35 18.59
CA TRP A 127 -3.39 -5.11 19.12
C TRP A 127 -3.92 -6.27 19.95
N ASP A 128 -3.12 -7.32 20.02
CA ASP A 128 -3.40 -8.45 20.91
C ASP A 128 -2.10 -8.95 21.50
N ALA A 129 -2.20 -9.52 22.68
CA ALA A 129 -1.05 -10.05 23.42
C ALA A 129 -1.35 -11.48 23.84
N ALA A 130 -0.60 -12.43 23.28
CA ALA A 130 -0.69 -13.83 23.65
C ALA A 130 0.27 -14.12 24.81
N PRO A 131 -0.08 -15.05 25.72
CA PRO A 131 0.76 -15.32 26.91
C PRO A 131 2.20 -15.76 26.59
N ASN A 132 2.42 -16.45 25.50
CA ASN A 132 3.74 -16.99 25.14
C ASN A 132 4.28 -16.38 23.86
N GLY A 133 3.94 -15.13 23.57
CA GLY A 133 4.37 -14.49 22.36
C GLY A 133 4.70 -13.02 22.54
N THR A 134 4.81 -12.34 21.44
CA THR A 134 4.96 -10.89 21.41
C THR A 134 3.60 -10.25 21.22
N VAL A 135 3.52 -8.95 21.53
CA VAL A 135 2.31 -8.19 21.24
C VAL A 135 2.26 -7.92 19.74
N ASN A 136 1.15 -8.29 19.12
CA ASN A 136 0.94 -8.10 17.68
C ASN A 136 -0.01 -6.94 17.44
N GLY A 137 0.27 -6.18 16.40
CA GLY A 137 -0.58 -5.05 16.02
C GLY A 137 -0.98 -5.14 14.56
N THR A 138 -2.15 -4.61 14.26
CA THR A 138 -2.65 -4.50 12.89
C THR A 138 -3.15 -3.08 12.66
N PHE A 139 -2.76 -2.51 11.54
CA PHE A 139 -3.18 -1.18 11.13
C PHE A 139 -3.91 -1.29 9.80
N ASN A 140 -5.09 -0.69 9.73
CA ASN A 140 -5.90 -0.65 8.51
C ASN A 140 -5.89 0.76 7.94
N VAL A 141 -5.63 0.85 6.65
CA VAL A 141 -5.51 2.12 5.93
C VAL A 141 -6.44 2.09 4.74
N ARG A 142 -7.25 3.14 4.59
CA ARG A 142 -8.06 3.34 3.41
C ARG A 142 -7.28 4.19 2.41
N ILE A 143 -7.09 3.67 1.21
CA ILE A 143 -6.36 4.38 0.17
C ILE A 143 -7.27 5.46 -0.40
N THR A 144 -6.77 6.69 -0.48
CA THR A 144 -7.47 7.79 -1.10
C THR A 144 -6.62 8.31 -2.26
N GLY A 145 -7.27 8.52 -3.40
CA GLY A 145 -6.58 8.93 -4.62
C GLY A 145 -5.89 7.77 -5.34
N LYS A 146 -4.99 8.10 -6.22
CA LYS A 146 -4.34 7.13 -7.11
C LYS A 146 -3.12 6.52 -6.45
N VAL A 147 -2.93 5.22 -6.66
CA VAL A 147 -1.69 4.52 -6.30
C VAL A 147 -0.71 4.65 -7.47
N SER A 148 0.47 5.16 -7.19
CA SER A 148 1.52 5.33 -8.20
C SER A 148 2.54 4.22 -8.05
N PHE A 149 2.89 3.57 -9.16
CA PHE A 149 3.93 2.55 -9.20
C PHE A 149 5.11 3.09 -10.00
N THR A 150 6.31 2.88 -9.47
CA THR A 150 7.54 3.28 -10.12
C THR A 150 8.39 2.05 -10.35
N VAL A 151 8.84 1.90 -11.60
CA VAL A 151 9.74 0.82 -12.00
C VAL A 151 11.11 1.46 -12.27
N PRO A 152 12.20 0.91 -11.68
CA PRO A 152 13.52 1.47 -11.93
C PRO A 152 13.89 1.32 -13.40
N PRO A 153 14.69 2.25 -13.95
CA PRO A 153 15.14 2.12 -15.33
C PRO A 153 15.98 0.86 -15.49
N VAL A 154 15.75 0.15 -16.61
CA VAL A 154 16.53 -1.02 -16.94
C VAL A 154 17.91 -0.55 -17.39
N THR A 155 18.95 -0.91 -16.64
CA THR A 155 20.32 -0.64 -17.04
C THR A 155 20.76 -1.68 -18.04
N PRO A 156 21.28 -1.27 -19.21
CA PRO A 156 21.77 -2.22 -20.21
C PRO A 156 23.00 -2.98 -19.74
#